data_b73bd8acfb2c77e8222eec6d5bd26403
#
_entry.id   b73bd8acfb2c77e8222eec6d5bd26403
#
_cell.length_a   1.000
_cell.length_b   1.000
_cell.length_c   1.000
_cell.angle_alpha   90.00
_cell.angle_beta   90.00
_cell.angle_gamma   90.00
#
_symmetry.space_group_name_H-M   'P 1'
#
loop_
_entity.id
_entity.type
_entity.pdbx_description
1 polymer ?
#
loop_
_entity_poly.entity_id
_entity_poly.type
_entity_poly.pdbx_seq_one_letter_code
_entity_poly.pdbx_strand_id
1 'polypeptide(L)'
;EVDVGHIRLARDCDLVLVAPATADLMGKMANGLANDLASTILLATERPVLLAPAMNPKMWSHPAVSRNASQLLIDGAHFIGPMGGEMAESGEAGTGRMAEPLEIVAEVEALLDTAPKPLAGKRAIVTSGPTHEPIDPVRYIANRSSGTQGHAIAAALARAGAEVTLVSGPVTLADPKGVKTVHVE
;
A
#
# COMPACT_ATOMS: atom_id res chain seq x y z
N GLU A 1 -31.28 -13.98 -23.82
CA GLU A 1 -30.64 -13.65 -22.53
C GLU A 1 -30.27 -12.17 -22.57
N VAL A 2 -30.89 -11.37 -21.73
CA VAL A 2 -30.52 -9.96 -21.59
C VAL A 2 -29.21 -9.95 -20.80
N ASP A 3 -28.11 -9.64 -21.47
CA ASP A 3 -26.79 -9.50 -20.85
C ASP A 3 -26.82 -8.30 -19.90
N VAL A 4 -26.80 -8.56 -18.60
CA VAL A 4 -26.85 -7.52 -17.57
C VAL A 4 -25.44 -6.96 -17.43
N GLY A 5 -25.13 -5.91 -18.21
CA GLY A 5 -23.79 -5.40 -18.44
C GLY A 5 -22.98 -5.08 -17.16
N HIS A 6 -23.63 -4.62 -16.07
CA HIS A 6 -22.93 -4.35 -14.82
C HIS A 6 -22.45 -5.62 -14.09
N ILE A 7 -23.22 -6.72 -14.17
CA ILE A 7 -22.81 -8.01 -13.59
C ILE A 7 -21.60 -8.58 -14.34
N ARG A 8 -21.58 -8.46 -15.66
CA ARG A 8 -20.43 -8.88 -16.47
C ARG A 8 -19.19 -8.06 -16.11
N LEU A 9 -19.31 -6.74 -16.08
CA LEU A 9 -18.20 -5.85 -15.72
C LEU A 9 -17.66 -6.16 -14.31
N ALA A 10 -18.54 -6.43 -13.33
CA ALA A 10 -18.16 -6.78 -11.97
C ALA A 10 -17.41 -8.13 -11.87
N ARG A 11 -17.64 -9.07 -12.81
CA ARG A 11 -17.04 -10.42 -12.80
C ARG A 11 -15.81 -10.56 -13.68
N ASP A 12 -15.76 -9.83 -14.81
CA ASP A 12 -14.72 -9.97 -15.83
C ASP A 12 -13.43 -9.21 -15.50
N CYS A 13 -13.32 -8.60 -14.32
CA CYS A 13 -12.12 -7.96 -13.83
C CYS A 13 -11.47 -8.77 -12.70
N ASP A 14 -10.17 -8.55 -12.46
CA ASP A 14 -9.44 -9.14 -11.34
C ASP A 14 -9.43 -8.22 -10.10
N LEU A 15 -9.63 -6.92 -10.30
CA LEU A 15 -9.67 -5.89 -9.27
C LEU A 15 -10.52 -4.71 -9.76
N VAL A 16 -11.21 -4.02 -8.85
CA VAL A 16 -11.88 -2.75 -9.15
C VAL A 16 -11.10 -1.62 -8.50
N LEU A 17 -10.53 -0.73 -9.32
CA LEU A 17 -9.86 0.49 -8.86
C LEU A 17 -10.80 1.68 -8.98
N VAL A 18 -10.94 2.44 -7.89
CA VAL A 18 -11.67 3.72 -7.85
C VAL A 18 -10.67 4.86 -7.63
N ALA A 19 -10.34 5.59 -8.68
CA ALA A 19 -9.41 6.70 -8.66
C ALA A 19 -9.91 7.87 -9.53
N PRO A 20 -10.37 8.97 -8.93
CA PRO A 20 -10.46 9.24 -7.50
C PRO A 20 -11.70 8.59 -6.84
N ALA A 21 -11.55 8.18 -5.57
CA ALA A 21 -12.68 7.83 -4.71
C ALA A 21 -13.21 9.10 -4.01
N THR A 22 -14.36 9.57 -4.47
CA THR A 22 -15.01 10.77 -3.91
C THR A 22 -15.79 10.44 -2.64
N ALA A 23 -16.07 11.46 -1.82
CA ALA A 23 -16.90 11.30 -0.62
C ALA A 23 -18.31 10.78 -0.95
N ASP A 24 -18.90 11.21 -2.09
CA ASP A 24 -20.20 10.72 -2.55
C ASP A 24 -20.18 9.23 -2.84
N LEU A 25 -19.22 8.78 -3.67
CA LEU A 25 -19.11 7.37 -4.03
C LEU A 25 -18.81 6.48 -2.82
N MET A 26 -17.90 6.91 -1.93
CA MET A 26 -17.63 6.22 -0.66
C MET A 26 -18.87 6.14 0.22
N GLY A 27 -19.67 7.22 0.26
CA GLY A 27 -20.95 7.24 0.97
C GLY A 27 -21.97 6.26 0.39
N LYS A 28 -22.08 6.18 -0.94
CA LYS A 28 -22.93 5.20 -1.64
C LYS A 28 -22.51 3.78 -1.33
N MET A 29 -21.22 3.47 -1.45
CA MET A 29 -20.67 2.16 -1.16
C MET A 29 -20.97 1.72 0.27
N ALA A 30 -20.64 2.56 1.26
CA ALA A 30 -20.84 2.24 2.68
C ALA A 30 -22.30 2.04 3.08
N ASN A 31 -23.25 2.51 2.27
CA ASN A 31 -24.69 2.39 2.51
C ASN A 31 -25.41 1.50 1.49
N GLY A 32 -24.70 0.81 0.62
CA GLY A 32 -25.28 -0.13 -0.36
C GLY A 32 -26.14 0.55 -1.42
N LEU A 33 -25.87 1.82 -1.78
CA LEU A 33 -26.61 2.55 -2.79
C LEU A 33 -26.05 2.24 -4.19
N ALA A 34 -26.92 1.90 -5.12
CA ALA A 34 -26.58 1.48 -6.48
C ALA A 34 -27.47 2.20 -7.51
N ASN A 35 -27.37 3.53 -7.55
CA ASN A 35 -28.18 4.38 -8.41
C ASN A 35 -27.50 4.85 -9.70
N ASP A 36 -26.26 4.39 -9.95
CA ASP A 36 -25.49 4.58 -11.16
C ASP A 36 -24.67 3.32 -11.48
N LEU A 37 -24.06 3.28 -12.67
CA LEU A 37 -23.30 2.11 -13.11
C LEU A 37 -22.11 1.78 -12.19
N ALA A 38 -21.39 2.80 -11.75
CA ALA A 38 -20.19 2.60 -10.91
C ALA A 38 -20.59 2.02 -9.54
N SER A 39 -21.56 2.63 -8.86
CA SER A 39 -22.04 2.13 -7.56
C SER A 39 -22.69 0.75 -7.68
N THR A 40 -23.33 0.44 -8.81
CA THR A 40 -23.90 -0.88 -9.07
C THR A 40 -22.81 -1.96 -9.26
N ILE A 41 -21.73 -1.65 -10.01
CA ILE A 41 -20.59 -2.56 -10.17
C ILE A 41 -19.92 -2.81 -8.82
N LEU A 42 -19.69 -1.77 -8.04
CA LEU A 42 -19.06 -1.85 -6.72
C LEU A 42 -19.88 -2.67 -5.72
N LEU A 43 -21.21 -2.64 -5.81
CA LEU A 43 -22.09 -3.45 -4.98
C LEU A 43 -22.15 -4.92 -5.44
N ALA A 44 -21.93 -5.18 -6.75
CA ALA A 44 -22.06 -6.50 -7.37
C ALA A 44 -20.74 -7.28 -7.45
N THR A 45 -19.60 -6.65 -7.22
CA THR A 45 -18.30 -7.30 -7.37
C THR A 45 -17.93 -8.14 -6.15
N GLU A 46 -17.31 -9.30 -6.42
CA GLU A 46 -16.63 -10.13 -5.41
C GLU A 46 -15.09 -9.96 -5.49
N ARG A 47 -14.63 -9.06 -6.38
CA ARG A 47 -13.20 -8.81 -6.57
C ARG A 47 -12.68 -7.81 -5.54
N PRO A 48 -11.38 -7.81 -5.25
CA PRO A 48 -10.78 -6.77 -4.42
C PRO A 48 -11.13 -5.38 -4.95
N VAL A 49 -11.49 -4.47 -4.06
CA VAL A 49 -11.76 -3.07 -4.39
C VAL A 49 -10.67 -2.20 -3.77
N LEU A 50 -9.95 -1.44 -4.59
CA LEU A 50 -8.96 -0.47 -4.16
C LEU A 50 -9.50 0.95 -4.34
N LEU A 51 -9.52 1.72 -3.28
CA LEU A 51 -9.97 3.10 -3.25
C LEU A 51 -8.78 4.05 -3.13
N ALA A 52 -8.67 5.02 -4.02
CA ALA A 52 -7.71 6.13 -3.96
C ALA A 52 -8.47 7.43 -3.65
N PRO A 53 -8.70 7.78 -2.38
CA PRO A 53 -9.50 8.95 -2.03
C PRO A 53 -8.86 10.26 -2.48
N ALA A 54 -9.72 11.17 -2.97
CA ALA A 54 -9.32 12.54 -3.28
C ALA A 54 -10.49 13.49 -2.97
N MET A 55 -10.27 14.41 -2.04
CA MET A 55 -11.24 15.42 -1.64
C MET A 55 -10.58 16.51 -0.81
N ASN A 56 -11.29 17.61 -0.60
CA ASN A 56 -10.86 18.66 0.31
C ASN A 56 -10.56 18.10 1.72
N PRO A 57 -9.50 18.57 2.42
CA PRO A 57 -9.13 18.07 3.75
C PRO A 57 -10.25 18.15 4.79
N LYS A 58 -11.11 19.17 4.73
CA LYS A 58 -12.27 19.29 5.62
C LYS A 58 -13.34 18.24 5.33
N MET A 59 -13.49 17.86 4.06
CA MET A 59 -14.38 16.77 3.68
C MET A 59 -13.82 15.43 4.19
N TRP A 60 -12.52 15.19 4.01
CA TRP A 60 -11.90 13.96 4.49
C TRP A 60 -12.00 13.80 6.02
N SER A 61 -11.77 14.88 6.77
CA SER A 61 -11.89 14.88 8.24
C SER A 61 -13.33 14.95 8.75
N HIS A 62 -14.32 15.09 7.85
CA HIS A 62 -15.71 15.15 8.28
C HIS A 62 -16.15 13.82 8.92
N PRO A 63 -16.84 13.85 10.09
CA PRO A 63 -17.23 12.63 10.80
C PRO A 63 -17.99 11.60 9.95
N ALA A 64 -18.83 12.05 9.01
CA ALA A 64 -19.56 11.15 8.11
C ALA A 64 -18.61 10.42 7.15
N VAL A 65 -17.62 11.12 6.56
CA VAL A 65 -16.64 10.52 5.64
C VAL A 65 -15.73 9.57 6.39
N SER A 66 -15.26 9.95 7.59
CA SER A 66 -14.44 9.08 8.45
C SER A 66 -15.16 7.77 8.82
N ARG A 67 -16.47 7.85 9.17
CA ARG A 67 -17.27 6.63 9.43
C ARG A 67 -17.40 5.77 8.19
N ASN A 68 -17.69 6.37 7.03
CA ASN A 68 -17.81 5.63 5.77
C ASN A 68 -16.50 4.94 5.39
N ALA A 69 -15.35 5.64 5.51
CA ALA A 69 -14.05 5.05 5.26
C ALA A 69 -13.75 3.88 6.21
N SER A 70 -14.02 4.04 7.50
CA SER A 70 -13.86 2.97 8.49
C SER A 70 -14.77 1.78 8.20
N GLN A 71 -16.02 2.01 7.79
CA GLN A 71 -16.94 0.95 7.43
C GLN A 71 -16.46 0.19 6.20
N LEU A 72 -16.02 0.90 5.15
CA LEU A 72 -15.49 0.29 3.94
C LEU A 72 -14.24 -0.56 4.19
N LEU A 73 -13.37 -0.14 5.12
CA LEU A 73 -12.23 -0.96 5.57
C LEU A 73 -12.69 -2.24 6.26
N ILE A 74 -13.70 -2.15 7.13
CA ILE A 74 -14.30 -3.33 7.81
C ILE A 74 -14.94 -4.27 6.79
N ASP A 75 -15.58 -3.72 5.76
CA ASP A 75 -16.22 -4.46 4.67
C ASP A 75 -15.21 -5.08 3.67
N GLY A 76 -13.90 -4.83 3.87
CA GLY A 76 -12.82 -5.44 3.09
C GLY A 76 -12.32 -4.62 1.90
N ALA A 77 -12.72 -3.36 1.76
CA ALA A 77 -12.14 -2.48 0.76
C ALA A 77 -10.71 -2.07 1.16
N HIS A 78 -9.84 -1.96 0.17
CA HIS A 78 -8.47 -1.49 0.35
C HIS A 78 -8.39 0.00 0.06
N PHE A 79 -7.43 0.69 0.71
CA PHE A 79 -7.23 2.12 0.55
C PHE A 79 -5.78 2.43 0.25
N ILE A 80 -5.56 3.36 -0.68
CA ILE A 80 -4.25 4.00 -0.87
C ILE A 80 -4.40 5.52 -0.75
N GLY A 81 -3.78 6.10 0.26
CA GLY A 81 -3.98 7.50 0.61
C GLY A 81 -5.28 7.73 1.43
N PRO A 82 -5.83 8.97 1.46
CA PRO A 82 -5.29 10.15 0.76
C PRO A 82 -3.98 10.63 1.37
N MET A 83 -3.15 11.27 0.54
CA MET A 83 -1.85 11.81 0.93
C MET A 83 -2.01 13.21 1.53
N GLY A 84 -1.04 13.60 2.37
CA GLY A 84 -0.90 14.98 2.83
C GLY A 84 -0.20 15.85 1.77
N GLY A 85 -0.40 17.16 1.82
CA GLY A 85 0.30 18.11 0.97
C GLY A 85 -0.53 19.34 0.65
N GLU A 86 0.00 20.18 -0.26
CA GLU A 86 -0.74 21.29 -0.84
C GLU A 86 -1.85 20.77 -1.77
N MET A 87 -3.00 21.39 -1.70
CA MET A 87 -4.15 21.09 -2.54
C MET A 87 -4.14 21.95 -3.81
N ALA A 88 -4.97 21.59 -4.79
CA ALA A 88 -5.11 22.34 -6.04
C ALA A 88 -5.62 23.79 -5.82
N GLU A 89 -6.34 24.04 -4.74
CA GLU A 89 -6.74 25.39 -4.32
C GLU A 89 -5.63 26.01 -3.47
N SER A 90 -5.14 27.18 -3.90
CA SER A 90 -4.06 27.90 -3.24
C SER A 90 -4.42 28.24 -1.79
N GLY A 91 -3.55 27.81 -0.84
CA GLY A 91 -3.70 28.11 0.59
C GLY A 91 -4.39 27.02 1.42
N GLU A 92 -4.82 25.90 0.83
CA GLU A 92 -5.27 24.73 1.55
C GLU A 92 -4.17 23.65 1.59
N ALA A 93 -3.75 23.29 2.79
CA ALA A 93 -2.84 22.17 3.03
C ALA A 93 -3.49 21.19 4.00
N GLY A 94 -3.27 19.90 3.77
CA GLY A 94 -3.81 18.86 4.63
C GLY A 94 -3.86 17.49 3.96
N THR A 95 -4.50 16.54 4.62
CA THR A 95 -4.72 15.19 4.07
C THR A 95 -5.97 15.18 3.19
N GLY A 96 -5.82 14.89 1.92
CA GLY A 96 -6.94 14.91 0.95
C GLY A 96 -6.51 14.69 -0.49
N ARG A 97 -5.20 14.75 -0.78
CA ARG A 97 -4.64 14.55 -2.12
C ARG A 97 -4.64 13.07 -2.48
N MET A 98 -5.01 12.75 -3.71
CA MET A 98 -4.91 11.38 -4.22
C MET A 98 -3.44 10.91 -4.22
N ALA A 99 -3.23 9.63 -3.96
CA ALA A 99 -1.92 9.00 -4.13
C ALA A 99 -1.39 9.16 -5.55
N GLU A 100 -0.06 9.17 -5.71
CA GLU A 100 0.55 9.28 -7.01
C GLU A 100 0.28 8.05 -7.90
N PRO A 101 0.19 8.20 -9.23
CA PRO A 101 -0.14 7.08 -10.11
C PRO A 101 0.74 5.86 -9.93
N LEU A 102 2.05 6.03 -9.71
CA LEU A 102 2.97 4.92 -9.51
C LEU A 102 2.76 4.20 -8.18
N GLU A 103 2.33 4.92 -7.15
CA GLU A 103 1.98 4.32 -5.85
C GLU A 103 0.69 3.49 -5.98
N ILE A 104 -0.31 4.00 -6.73
CA ILE A 104 -1.55 3.28 -7.01
C ILE A 104 -1.26 1.99 -7.79
N VAL A 105 -0.41 2.07 -8.83
CA VAL A 105 -0.01 0.87 -9.61
C VAL A 105 0.69 -0.15 -8.73
N ALA A 106 1.63 0.26 -7.88
CA ALA A 106 2.32 -0.64 -6.97
C ALA A 106 1.36 -1.35 -6.00
N GLU A 107 0.31 -0.65 -5.52
CA GLU A 107 -0.70 -1.26 -4.65
C GLU A 107 -1.60 -2.23 -5.42
N VAL A 108 -2.00 -1.90 -6.65
CA VAL A 108 -2.73 -2.81 -7.54
C VAL A 108 -1.93 -4.09 -7.79
N GLU A 109 -0.63 -3.97 -8.13
CA GLU A 109 0.26 -5.12 -8.31
C GLU A 109 0.34 -5.98 -7.04
N ALA A 110 0.44 -5.36 -5.87
CA ALA A 110 0.49 -6.07 -4.59
C ALA A 110 -0.81 -6.84 -4.29
N LEU A 111 -1.97 -6.26 -4.60
CA LEU A 111 -3.27 -6.90 -4.41
C LEU A 111 -3.54 -8.03 -5.42
N LEU A 112 -2.99 -7.92 -6.62
CA LEU A 112 -3.09 -8.93 -7.68
C LEU A 112 -1.98 -9.99 -7.59
N ASP A 113 -0.97 -9.80 -6.73
CA ASP A 113 0.11 -10.77 -6.54
C ASP A 113 -0.41 -12.04 -5.86
N THR A 114 -0.90 -12.95 -6.67
CA THR A 114 -1.32 -14.30 -6.28
C THR A 114 -0.18 -15.32 -6.38
N ALA A 115 1.06 -14.84 -6.57
CA ALA A 115 2.21 -15.72 -6.73
C ALA A 115 2.33 -16.68 -5.53
N PRO A 116 2.70 -17.95 -5.78
CA PRO A 116 2.92 -18.91 -4.72
C PRO A 116 3.93 -18.35 -3.72
N LYS A 117 3.58 -18.40 -2.43
CA LYS A 117 4.50 -18.01 -1.35
C LYS A 117 5.23 -19.24 -0.81
N PRO A 118 6.24 -19.74 -1.52
CA PRO A 118 6.90 -21.04 -1.20
C PRO A 118 7.60 -21.02 0.15
N LEU A 119 7.86 -19.84 0.70
CA LEU A 119 8.49 -19.64 2.00
C LEU A 119 7.52 -19.24 3.11
N ALA A 120 6.21 -19.39 2.90
CA ALA A 120 5.20 -19.11 3.93
C ALA A 120 5.51 -19.94 5.19
N GLY A 121 5.48 -19.28 6.36
CA GLY A 121 5.80 -19.87 7.64
C GLY A 121 7.29 -20.16 7.88
N LYS A 122 8.18 -19.79 6.96
CA LYS A 122 9.63 -19.88 7.17
C LYS A 122 10.17 -18.56 7.74
N ARG A 123 11.16 -18.66 8.61
CA ARG A 123 11.88 -17.51 9.16
C ARG A 123 13.28 -17.42 8.54
N ALA A 124 13.69 -16.23 8.15
CA ALA A 124 14.99 -15.96 7.57
C ALA A 124 15.68 -14.80 8.28
N ILE A 125 16.98 -14.91 8.47
CA ILE A 125 17.84 -13.81 8.91
C ILE A 125 18.78 -13.50 7.75
N VAL A 126 18.86 -12.22 7.39
CA VAL A 126 19.77 -11.73 6.35
C VAL A 126 20.70 -10.70 6.98
N THR A 127 22.00 -10.80 6.73
CA THR A 127 22.95 -9.77 7.12
C THR A 127 23.28 -8.90 5.91
N SER A 128 23.44 -7.59 6.11
CA SER A 128 23.64 -6.63 5.03
C SER A 128 24.47 -5.43 5.50
N GLY A 129 25.21 -4.85 4.58
CA GLY A 129 26.05 -3.69 4.88
C GLY A 129 27.38 -4.04 5.54
N PRO A 130 28.18 -3.01 5.86
CA PRO A 130 29.44 -3.16 6.59
C PRO A 130 29.18 -3.30 8.09
N THR A 131 30.18 -3.78 8.81
CA THR A 131 30.33 -3.58 10.27
C THR A 131 31.48 -2.63 10.52
N HIS A 132 31.38 -1.81 11.53
CA HIS A 132 32.44 -0.92 11.96
C HIS A 132 33.16 -1.52 13.17
N GLU A 133 34.45 -1.83 13.02
CA GLU A 133 35.28 -2.32 14.11
C GLU A 133 36.14 -1.16 14.67
N PRO A 134 35.83 -0.64 15.85
CA PRO A 134 36.52 0.53 16.39
C PRO A 134 37.96 0.21 16.72
N ILE A 135 38.90 1.04 16.29
CA ILE A 135 40.32 1.02 16.69
C ILE A 135 40.52 1.94 17.91
N ASP A 136 39.92 3.13 17.86
CA ASP A 136 39.94 4.15 18.89
C ASP A 136 38.67 5.01 18.78
N PRO A 137 38.44 6.01 19.63
CA PRO A 137 37.22 6.85 19.55
C PRO A 137 37.02 7.61 18.25
N VAL A 138 38.01 7.63 17.35
CA VAL A 138 37.95 8.41 16.10
C VAL A 138 38.02 7.52 14.85
N ARG A 139 38.70 6.36 14.93
CA ARG A 139 39.00 5.51 13.78
C ARG A 139 38.38 4.13 13.92
N TYR A 140 37.91 3.58 12.81
CA TYR A 140 37.41 2.22 12.71
C TYR A 140 37.86 1.55 11.42
N ILE A 141 37.83 0.22 11.39
CA ILE A 141 38.00 -0.60 10.20
C ILE A 141 36.61 -1.00 9.72
N ALA A 142 36.33 -0.85 8.43
CA ALA A 142 35.10 -1.32 7.80
C ALA A 142 35.37 -1.79 6.37
N ASN A 143 34.51 -2.67 5.86
CA ASN A 143 34.46 -2.96 4.44
C ASN A 143 33.59 -1.92 3.70
N ARG A 144 33.67 -1.90 2.35
CA ARG A 144 32.90 -0.98 1.50
C ARG A 144 31.58 -1.56 1.01
N SER A 145 30.94 -2.40 1.81
CA SER A 145 29.65 -2.99 1.44
C SER A 145 28.59 -1.91 1.37
N SER A 146 27.90 -1.80 0.23
CA SER A 146 26.75 -0.88 0.07
C SER A 146 25.46 -1.42 0.69
N GLY A 147 25.40 -2.70 1.06
CA GLY A 147 24.18 -3.34 1.54
C GLY A 147 23.16 -3.72 0.47
N THR A 148 23.34 -3.29 -0.77
CA THR A 148 22.36 -3.46 -1.86
C THR A 148 21.92 -4.91 -2.05
N GLN A 149 22.86 -5.85 -2.05
CA GLN A 149 22.56 -7.26 -2.25
C GLN A 149 21.76 -7.85 -1.09
N GLY A 150 22.15 -7.58 0.17
CA GLY A 150 21.44 -8.08 1.34
C GLY A 150 20.02 -7.52 1.44
N HIS A 151 19.83 -6.23 1.18
CA HIS A 151 18.50 -5.60 1.13
C HIS A 151 17.61 -6.22 0.04
N ALA A 152 18.17 -6.45 -1.17
CA ALA A 152 17.45 -7.08 -2.27
C ALA A 152 17.04 -8.53 -1.96
N ILE A 153 17.95 -9.31 -1.33
CA ILE A 153 17.65 -10.68 -0.89
C ILE A 153 16.56 -10.68 0.18
N ALA A 154 16.66 -9.83 1.20
CA ALA A 154 15.64 -9.71 2.24
C ALA A 154 14.27 -9.39 1.66
N ALA A 155 14.19 -8.42 0.75
CA ALA A 155 12.96 -8.08 0.04
C ALA A 155 12.41 -9.27 -0.78
N ALA A 156 13.27 -10.02 -1.48
CA ALA A 156 12.86 -11.18 -2.27
C ALA A 156 12.31 -12.32 -1.39
N LEU A 157 12.96 -12.59 -0.27
CA LEU A 157 12.50 -13.60 0.71
C LEU A 157 11.16 -13.22 1.32
N ALA A 158 10.96 -11.93 1.66
CA ALA A 158 9.68 -11.43 2.18
C ALA A 158 8.56 -11.57 1.14
N ARG A 159 8.81 -11.21 -0.13
CA ARG A 159 7.84 -11.45 -1.23
C ARG A 159 7.51 -12.94 -1.39
N ALA A 160 8.48 -13.81 -1.20
CA ALA A 160 8.26 -15.26 -1.22
C ALA A 160 7.51 -15.79 0.03
N GLY A 161 7.13 -14.93 0.96
CA GLY A 161 6.31 -15.24 2.13
C GLY A 161 7.07 -15.57 3.40
N ALA A 162 8.39 -15.41 3.44
CA ALA A 162 9.18 -15.62 4.66
C ALA A 162 9.00 -14.46 5.65
N GLU A 163 9.03 -14.78 6.94
CA GLU A 163 9.23 -13.80 8.02
C GLU A 163 10.73 -13.44 8.08
N VAL A 164 11.09 -12.25 7.61
CA VAL A 164 12.49 -11.86 7.44
C VAL A 164 12.93 -10.87 8.49
N THR A 165 14.08 -11.16 9.13
CA THR A 165 14.82 -10.18 9.94
C THR A 165 16.10 -9.80 9.18
N LEU A 166 16.22 -8.52 8.82
CA LEU A 166 17.42 -7.95 8.21
C LEU A 166 18.29 -7.32 9.30
N VAL A 167 19.50 -7.81 9.47
CA VAL A 167 20.52 -7.18 10.31
C VAL A 167 21.38 -6.31 9.42
N SER A 168 21.20 -4.99 9.50
CA SER A 168 21.84 -4.03 8.62
C SER A 168 22.91 -3.23 9.36
N GLY A 169 24.13 -3.29 8.84
CA GLY A 169 25.17 -2.30 9.17
C GLY A 169 24.83 -0.92 8.59
N PRO A 170 25.67 0.10 8.84
CA PRO A 170 25.41 1.47 8.44
C PRO A 170 25.43 1.62 6.90
N VAL A 171 24.26 1.81 6.32
CA VAL A 171 24.04 2.04 4.88
C VAL A 171 23.02 3.17 4.68
N THR A 172 22.98 3.74 3.47
CA THR A 172 22.02 4.81 3.11
C THR A 172 20.75 4.26 2.45
N LEU A 173 20.59 2.94 2.38
CA LEU A 173 19.43 2.31 1.76
C LEU A 173 18.20 2.41 2.69
N ALA A 174 17.03 2.58 2.09
CA ALA A 174 15.78 2.47 2.82
C ALA A 174 15.50 0.99 3.20
N ASP A 175 14.85 0.81 4.35
CA ASP A 175 14.45 -0.52 4.80
C ASP A 175 13.45 -1.15 3.82
N PRO A 176 13.63 -2.44 3.47
CA PRO A 176 12.73 -3.13 2.55
C PRO A 176 11.33 -3.29 3.18
N LYS A 177 10.28 -3.09 2.37
CA LYS A 177 8.89 -3.31 2.81
C LYS A 177 8.69 -4.77 3.27
N GLY A 178 7.95 -4.94 4.36
CA GLY A 178 7.62 -6.28 4.89
C GLY A 178 8.78 -7.02 5.57
N VAL A 179 9.88 -6.34 5.85
CA VAL A 179 11.06 -6.88 6.52
C VAL A 179 11.26 -6.19 7.87
N LYS A 180 11.53 -6.96 8.91
CA LYS A 180 11.94 -6.42 10.21
C LYS A 180 13.43 -6.08 10.16
N THR A 181 13.78 -4.79 10.14
CA THR A 181 15.19 -4.36 10.13
C THR A 181 15.71 -4.11 11.54
N VAL A 182 16.90 -4.59 11.82
CA VAL A 182 17.69 -4.32 13.01
C VAL A 182 18.99 -3.66 12.57
N HIS A 183 19.17 -2.39 12.93
CA HIS A 183 20.39 -1.66 12.61
C HIS A 183 21.47 -1.95 13.65
N VAL A 184 22.68 -2.21 13.16
CA VAL A 184 23.90 -2.48 13.95
C VAL A 184 25.04 -1.62 13.44
N GLU A 185 26.05 -1.37 14.26
CA GLU A 185 27.29 -0.69 13.89
C GLU A 185 28.42 -1.68 13.61
#